data_8c84926b51451f2ba25913ebcde3dcd4
#
_entry.id   8c84926b51451f2ba25913ebcde3dcd4
#
_cell.length_a   1.000
_cell.length_b   1.000
_cell.length_c   1.000
_cell.angle_alpha   90.00
_cell.angle_beta   90.00
_cell.angle_gamma   90.00
#
_symmetry.space_group_name_H-M   'P 1'
#
loop_
_entity.id
_entity.type
_entity.pdbx_description
1 polymer ?
#
loop_
_entity_poly.entity_id
_entity_poly.type
_entity_poly.pdbx_seq_one_letter_code
_entity_poly.pdbx_strand_id
1 'polypeptide(L)'
;MRFGDFLDREKSLFSNDVDHHELKLKDEIKKSKFLIIGGAGTIGQAVTREIFSREPKKLDVVDINENNLVELVRDLRSSIGYISGEFDTFTLPIESDEFEILLQDRGPYDYVLNLSALKHVRNEKDPYTLSRMIDVNIFNTLKSLRLSQKMGAKKYFCVSTDKAANPTNLMGATKRIMEDFLQFEESATLVSSARFANVAFSDGSLLHGFQERFDKRQPLSAPNEIKRYFVTPKEAGELCLLSCIFGSHKEIFFPKLYPENDLISFTSLASRFLKSKGYKPIIMDSEDEARTFLHEITDGTEWPCYFFDSDTTGEKIAEEFYTKREDVNLNRFDKIGIVQMKKVLNNKTLAEFMSQMNTMKKSKLLMRDEIKNLIYKLVPELSHKETGKFLNERM
;
A
#
# COMPACT_ATOMS: atom_id res chain seq x y z
N MET A 1 17.10 14.27 1.93
CA MET A 1 16.84 13.92 0.51
C MET A 1 15.40 14.30 0.18
N ARG A 2 15.15 15.09 -0.83
CA ARG A 2 13.78 15.34 -1.28
C ARG A 2 13.36 14.16 -2.19
N PHE A 3 12.28 13.48 -1.84
CA PHE A 3 11.81 12.33 -2.63
C PHE A 3 11.50 12.67 -4.10
N GLY A 4 11.09 13.93 -4.37
CA GLY A 4 10.85 14.42 -5.71
C GLY A 4 12.09 14.42 -6.59
N ASP A 5 13.24 14.84 -6.05
CA ASP A 5 14.51 14.88 -6.77
C ASP A 5 14.96 13.46 -7.21
N PHE A 6 14.58 12.44 -6.42
CA PHE A 6 14.87 11.04 -6.72
C PHE A 6 14.05 10.48 -7.89
N LEU A 7 12.82 10.99 -8.05
CA LEU A 7 11.89 10.62 -9.13
C LEU A 7 11.87 11.63 -10.29
N ASP A 8 12.83 12.58 -10.32
CA ASP A 8 12.88 13.67 -11.30
C ASP A 8 11.58 14.52 -11.35
N ARG A 9 10.99 14.78 -10.18
CA ARG A 9 9.77 15.59 -10.03
C ARG A 9 10.00 16.77 -9.09
N GLU A 10 9.83 17.97 -9.59
CA GLU A 10 9.90 19.19 -8.78
C GLU A 10 8.66 19.40 -7.90
N LYS A 11 7.51 18.95 -8.38
CA LYS A 11 6.20 19.01 -7.69
C LYS A 11 5.58 17.63 -7.56
N SER A 12 4.65 17.50 -6.63
CA SER A 12 3.81 16.29 -6.54
C SER A 12 3.07 16.04 -7.85
N LEU A 13 2.96 14.78 -8.23
CA LEU A 13 2.19 14.32 -9.38
C LEU A 13 0.74 14.86 -9.35
N PHE A 14 0.15 14.96 -8.16
CA PHE A 14 -1.24 15.36 -7.96
C PHE A 14 -1.41 16.82 -7.55
N SER A 15 -0.37 17.65 -7.62
CA SER A 15 -0.45 19.06 -7.17
C SER A 15 -1.59 19.82 -7.82
N ASN A 16 -1.79 19.71 -9.14
CA ASN A 16 -2.89 20.38 -9.84
C ASN A 16 -4.26 19.88 -9.38
N ASP A 17 -4.41 18.57 -9.15
CA ASP A 17 -5.67 17.97 -8.68
C ASP A 17 -5.98 18.42 -7.24
N VAL A 18 -4.98 18.50 -6.37
CA VAL A 18 -5.12 18.99 -5.00
C VAL A 18 -5.48 20.47 -5.00
N ASP A 19 -4.72 21.31 -5.71
CA ASP A 19 -4.92 22.76 -5.76
C ASP A 19 -6.32 23.12 -6.28
N HIS A 20 -6.79 22.43 -7.33
CA HIS A 20 -8.13 22.59 -7.87
C HIS A 20 -9.25 22.28 -6.87
N HIS A 21 -9.01 21.34 -5.97
CA HIS A 21 -10.00 20.88 -5.01
C HIS A 21 -9.77 21.37 -3.58
N GLU A 22 -8.73 22.17 -3.32
CA GLU A 22 -8.28 22.52 -1.96
C GLU A 22 -9.36 23.17 -1.09
N LEU A 23 -10.15 24.08 -1.64
CA LEU A 23 -11.24 24.72 -0.88
C LEU A 23 -12.27 23.70 -0.41
N LYS A 24 -12.69 22.79 -1.29
CA LYS A 24 -13.64 21.73 -0.94
C LYS A 24 -13.06 20.72 0.04
N LEU A 25 -11.76 20.37 -0.10
CA LEU A 25 -11.05 19.51 0.83
C LEU A 25 -11.04 20.13 2.23
N LYS A 26 -10.64 21.40 2.36
CA LYS A 26 -10.64 22.10 3.65
C LYS A 26 -12.00 22.17 4.29
N ASP A 27 -13.02 22.56 3.53
CA ASP A 27 -14.40 22.67 4.04
C ASP A 27 -14.94 21.33 4.52
N GLU A 28 -14.69 20.24 3.77
CA GLU A 28 -15.18 18.91 4.15
C GLU A 28 -14.41 18.33 5.34
N ILE A 29 -13.09 18.49 5.35
CA ILE A 29 -12.25 17.96 6.44
C ILE A 29 -12.55 18.69 7.74
N LYS A 30 -12.63 20.01 7.74
CA LYS A 30 -12.85 20.82 8.96
C LYS A 30 -14.13 20.47 9.72
N LYS A 31 -15.18 20.06 9.03
CA LYS A 31 -16.47 19.70 9.67
C LYS A 31 -16.60 18.24 10.00
N SER A 32 -15.66 17.40 9.58
CA SER A 32 -15.80 15.93 9.60
C SER A 32 -14.91 15.25 10.63
N LYS A 33 -15.34 14.05 11.04
CA LYS A 33 -14.63 13.14 11.93
C LYS A 33 -14.04 12.00 11.12
N PHE A 34 -12.75 11.77 11.31
CA PHE A 34 -11.97 10.77 10.58
C PHE A 34 -11.48 9.65 11.50
N LEU A 35 -11.52 8.43 11.01
CA LEU A 35 -10.80 7.28 11.56
C LEU A 35 -9.81 6.77 10.51
N ILE A 36 -8.54 6.68 10.86
CA ILE A 36 -7.50 6.08 10.02
C ILE A 36 -7.01 4.80 10.68
N ILE A 37 -7.15 3.68 9.99
CA ILE A 37 -6.70 2.35 10.41
C ILE A 37 -5.44 2.01 9.63
N GLY A 38 -4.36 1.58 10.30
CA GLY A 38 -3.04 1.41 9.69
C GLY A 38 -2.34 2.76 9.48
N GLY A 39 -2.62 3.73 10.35
CA GLY A 39 -2.18 5.11 10.19
C GLY A 39 -0.71 5.38 10.51
N ALA A 40 -0.01 4.44 11.11
CA ALA A 40 1.42 4.56 11.42
C ALA A 40 2.35 3.95 10.34
N GLY A 41 1.80 3.28 9.31
CA GLY A 41 2.56 2.87 8.13
C GLY A 41 2.86 4.06 7.21
N THR A 42 3.73 3.88 6.22
CA THR A 42 4.20 4.96 5.33
C THR A 42 3.04 5.74 4.65
N ILE A 43 2.04 5.03 4.09
CA ILE A 43 0.88 5.68 3.47
C ILE A 43 -0.01 6.30 4.57
N GLY A 44 -0.18 5.59 5.69
CA GLY A 44 -0.98 6.05 6.83
C GLY A 44 -0.51 7.38 7.38
N GLN A 45 0.78 7.52 7.62
CA GLN A 45 1.40 8.77 8.08
C GLN A 45 1.18 9.91 7.08
N ALA A 46 1.34 9.64 5.78
CA ALA A 46 1.14 10.64 4.74
C ALA A 46 -0.32 11.13 4.67
N VAL A 47 -1.28 10.21 4.71
CA VAL A 47 -2.73 10.55 4.75
C VAL A 47 -3.09 11.29 6.03
N THR A 48 -2.58 10.83 7.16
CA THR A 48 -2.80 11.49 8.47
C THR A 48 -2.31 12.92 8.41
N ARG A 49 -1.13 13.18 7.85
CA ARG A 49 -0.58 14.53 7.65
C ARG A 49 -1.45 15.40 6.76
N GLU A 50 -1.94 14.85 5.64
CA GLU A 50 -2.82 15.58 4.72
C GLU A 50 -4.15 15.99 5.38
N ILE A 51 -4.74 15.13 6.19
CA ILE A 51 -5.96 15.42 6.94
C ILE A 51 -5.67 16.37 8.10
N PHE A 52 -4.63 16.09 8.89
CA PHE A 52 -4.26 16.89 10.06
C PHE A 52 -3.97 18.35 9.70
N SER A 53 -3.25 18.61 8.61
CA SER A 53 -2.91 19.96 8.14
C SER A 53 -4.13 20.79 7.70
N ARG A 54 -5.29 20.15 7.49
CA ARG A 54 -6.56 20.82 7.11
C ARG A 54 -7.54 20.94 8.28
N GLU A 55 -7.06 20.73 9.52
CA GLU A 55 -7.81 20.95 10.76
C GLU A 55 -9.14 20.19 10.85
N PRO A 56 -9.14 18.85 10.84
CA PRO A 56 -10.36 18.06 10.98
C PRO A 56 -11.03 18.32 12.33
N LYS A 57 -12.37 18.17 12.37
CA LYS A 57 -13.11 18.22 13.62
C LYS A 57 -12.63 17.17 14.62
N LYS A 58 -12.33 15.98 14.13
CA LYS A 58 -11.76 14.86 14.90
C LYS A 58 -10.94 13.97 13.99
N LEU A 59 -9.79 13.52 14.47
CA LEU A 59 -8.91 12.58 13.79
C LEU A 59 -8.41 11.53 14.79
N ASP A 60 -8.92 10.31 14.67
CA ASP A 60 -8.45 9.17 15.42
C ASP A 60 -7.63 8.26 14.52
N VAL A 61 -6.46 7.83 14.99
CA VAL A 61 -5.52 7.02 14.24
C VAL A 61 -5.26 5.71 14.98
N VAL A 62 -5.49 4.59 14.33
CA VAL A 62 -5.30 3.25 14.90
C VAL A 62 -4.21 2.52 14.13
N ASP A 63 -3.28 1.91 14.85
CA ASP A 63 -2.25 1.02 14.28
C ASP A 63 -1.84 -0.04 15.32
N ILE A 64 -1.22 -1.11 14.86
CA ILE A 64 -0.63 -2.13 15.74
C ILE A 64 0.80 -1.78 16.18
N ASN A 65 1.44 -0.82 15.52
CA ASN A 65 2.82 -0.41 15.78
C ASN A 65 2.85 0.83 16.68
N GLU A 66 3.06 0.62 17.98
CA GLU A 66 3.14 1.68 18.98
C GLU A 66 4.24 2.70 18.68
N ASN A 67 5.44 2.23 18.36
CA ASN A 67 6.59 3.12 18.12
C ASN A 67 6.34 4.08 16.95
N ASN A 68 5.76 3.56 15.86
CA ASN A 68 5.44 4.38 14.70
C ASN A 68 4.31 5.37 15.00
N LEU A 69 3.33 5.02 15.86
CA LEU A 69 2.29 5.96 16.32
C LEU A 69 2.89 7.10 17.14
N VAL A 70 3.81 6.79 18.07
CA VAL A 70 4.52 7.80 18.87
C VAL A 70 5.30 8.76 17.97
N GLU A 71 6.01 8.21 16.96
CA GLU A 71 6.78 9.04 16.03
C GLU A 71 5.89 9.89 15.13
N LEU A 72 4.76 9.35 14.66
CA LEU A 72 3.75 10.12 13.91
C LEU A 72 3.26 11.34 14.70
N VAL A 73 2.94 11.16 15.99
CA VAL A 73 2.49 12.27 16.85
C VAL A 73 3.59 13.32 16.99
N ARG A 74 4.82 12.91 17.25
CA ARG A 74 5.98 13.80 17.38
C ARG A 74 6.24 14.57 16.08
N ASP A 75 6.23 13.89 14.96
CA ASP A 75 6.44 14.49 13.65
C ASP A 75 5.36 15.55 13.33
N LEU A 76 4.08 15.24 13.55
CA LEU A 76 2.98 16.20 13.33
C LEU A 76 3.10 17.42 14.27
N ARG A 77 3.36 17.18 15.56
CA ARG A 77 3.53 18.26 16.55
C ARG A 77 4.74 19.15 16.25
N SER A 78 5.84 18.56 15.78
CA SER A 78 7.08 19.30 15.48
C SER A 78 7.01 20.05 14.18
N SER A 79 6.29 19.54 13.17
CA SER A 79 6.29 20.11 11.82
C SER A 79 5.08 20.99 11.51
N ILE A 80 3.90 20.70 12.11
CA ILE A 80 2.64 21.44 11.87
C ILE A 80 2.18 22.14 13.15
N GLY A 81 2.36 21.50 14.32
CA GLY A 81 1.92 22.02 15.60
C GLY A 81 0.64 21.36 16.10
N TYR A 82 -0.30 22.15 16.59
CA TYR A 82 -1.55 21.71 17.17
C TYR A 82 -2.72 22.16 16.29
N ILE A 83 -3.76 21.33 16.22
CA ILE A 83 -5.01 21.62 15.54
C ILE A 83 -6.09 21.96 16.57
N SER A 84 -7.13 22.66 16.12
CA SER A 84 -8.29 23.02 16.96
C SER A 84 -9.21 21.82 17.28
N GLY A 85 -9.21 20.80 16.40
CA GLY A 85 -10.00 19.59 16.56
C GLY A 85 -9.32 18.56 17.48
N GLU A 86 -10.05 17.46 17.74
CA GLU A 86 -9.52 16.34 18.51
C GLU A 86 -8.52 15.52 17.68
N PHE A 87 -7.42 15.10 18.29
CA PHE A 87 -6.44 14.19 17.66
C PHE A 87 -5.91 13.19 18.69
N ASP A 88 -6.21 11.91 18.46
CA ASP A 88 -5.78 10.80 19.32
C ASP A 88 -5.24 9.62 18.50
N THR A 89 -4.38 8.81 19.13
CA THR A 89 -3.81 7.60 18.53
C THR A 89 -4.01 6.39 19.43
N PHE A 90 -4.26 5.22 18.84
CA PHE A 90 -4.59 4.00 19.59
C PHE A 90 -3.82 2.80 19.03
N THR A 91 -3.12 2.08 19.90
CA THR A 91 -2.39 0.85 19.53
C THR A 91 -3.33 -0.34 19.65
N LEU A 92 -4.08 -0.63 18.59
CA LEU A 92 -5.11 -1.67 18.58
C LEU A 92 -5.13 -2.45 17.26
N PRO A 93 -5.27 -3.79 17.29
CA PRO A 93 -5.55 -4.58 16.10
C PRO A 93 -7.06 -4.55 15.77
N ILE A 94 -7.40 -4.55 14.47
CA ILE A 94 -8.81 -4.50 13.99
C ILE A 94 -9.64 -5.69 14.51
N GLU A 95 -9.01 -6.84 14.69
CA GLU A 95 -9.64 -8.06 15.14
C GLU A 95 -10.03 -8.07 16.62
N SER A 96 -9.52 -7.15 17.44
CA SER A 96 -9.77 -7.13 18.89
C SER A 96 -11.15 -6.58 19.26
N ASP A 97 -11.60 -6.91 20.47
CA ASP A 97 -12.84 -6.37 21.05
C ASP A 97 -12.66 -4.90 21.41
N GLU A 98 -11.45 -4.49 21.85
CA GLU A 98 -11.13 -3.11 22.19
C GLU A 98 -11.28 -2.18 20.98
N PHE A 99 -11.01 -2.67 19.76
CA PHE A 99 -11.27 -1.89 18.56
C PHE A 99 -12.76 -1.62 18.35
N GLU A 100 -13.62 -2.60 18.60
CA GLU A 100 -15.07 -2.41 18.51
C GLU A 100 -15.61 -1.48 19.61
N ILE A 101 -15.08 -1.58 20.84
CA ILE A 101 -15.40 -0.68 21.95
C ILE A 101 -14.98 0.74 21.62
N LEU A 102 -13.76 0.94 21.08
CA LEU A 102 -13.28 2.25 20.63
C LEU A 102 -14.25 2.90 19.63
N LEU A 103 -14.74 2.13 18.65
CA LEU A 103 -15.68 2.65 17.66
C LEU A 103 -17.01 3.07 18.28
N GLN A 104 -17.49 2.35 19.30
CA GLN A 104 -18.73 2.70 20.02
C GLN A 104 -18.56 3.96 20.87
N ASP A 105 -17.44 4.08 21.56
CA ASP A 105 -17.21 5.19 22.50
C ASP A 105 -16.87 6.50 21.78
N ARG A 106 -16.07 6.41 20.70
CA ARG A 106 -15.53 7.59 20.03
C ARG A 106 -16.24 7.97 18.73
N GLY A 107 -17.00 7.05 18.15
CA GLY A 107 -17.80 7.29 16.95
C GLY A 107 -19.01 8.22 17.18
N PRO A 108 -19.87 8.43 16.19
CA PRO A 108 -19.67 8.01 14.80
C PRO A 108 -18.58 8.82 14.07
N TYR A 109 -17.93 8.18 13.10
CA TYR A 109 -17.00 8.82 12.16
C TYR A 109 -17.70 9.06 10.82
N ASP A 110 -17.40 10.20 10.18
CA ASP A 110 -17.90 10.50 8.83
C ASP A 110 -17.11 9.74 7.76
N TYR A 111 -15.80 9.64 7.96
CA TYR A 111 -14.87 9.01 7.03
C TYR A 111 -14.02 7.97 7.75
N VAL A 112 -13.96 6.77 7.20
CA VAL A 112 -13.09 5.69 7.68
C VAL A 112 -12.14 5.28 6.56
N LEU A 113 -10.83 5.37 6.82
CA LEU A 113 -9.78 4.97 5.89
C LEU A 113 -9.04 3.76 6.44
N ASN A 114 -9.17 2.61 5.78
CA ASN A 114 -8.41 1.41 6.10
C ASN A 114 -7.17 1.31 5.20
N LEU A 115 -6.02 1.61 5.78
CA LEU A 115 -4.72 1.59 5.13
C LEU A 115 -3.88 0.38 5.57
N SER A 116 -4.45 -0.50 6.40
CA SER A 116 -3.80 -1.72 6.85
C SER A 116 -3.68 -2.72 5.71
N ALA A 117 -2.49 -3.28 5.52
CA ALA A 117 -2.25 -4.30 4.51
C ALA A 117 -1.00 -5.13 4.81
N LEU A 118 -1.00 -6.41 4.43
CA LEU A 118 0.21 -7.21 4.25
C LEU A 118 0.54 -7.25 2.77
N LYS A 119 1.60 -6.54 2.38
CA LYS A 119 1.94 -6.20 0.97
C LYS A 119 3.09 -7.01 0.37
N HIS A 120 3.79 -7.81 1.18
CA HIS A 120 4.98 -8.52 0.72
C HIS A 120 4.65 -9.89 0.14
N VAL A 121 5.08 -10.14 -1.11
CA VAL A 121 4.93 -11.42 -1.81
C VAL A 121 5.58 -12.58 -1.05
N ARG A 122 6.66 -12.33 -0.31
CA ARG A 122 7.31 -13.36 0.53
C ARG A 122 6.37 -14.06 1.52
N ASN A 123 5.24 -13.45 1.88
CA ASN A 123 4.25 -14.04 2.78
C ASN A 123 3.47 -15.20 2.17
N GLU A 124 3.70 -15.48 0.89
CA GLU A 124 3.07 -16.58 0.16
C GLU A 124 3.76 -17.94 0.36
N LYS A 125 4.97 -17.94 0.93
CA LYS A 125 5.84 -19.13 1.03
C LYS A 125 5.32 -20.21 1.97
N ASP A 126 4.54 -19.84 3.00
CA ASP A 126 4.04 -20.74 4.02
C ASP A 126 2.56 -20.52 4.32
N PRO A 127 1.82 -21.52 4.84
CA PRO A 127 0.38 -21.39 5.08
C PRO A 127 0.03 -20.39 6.18
N TYR A 128 0.90 -20.14 7.13
CA TYR A 128 0.62 -19.30 8.30
C TYR A 128 0.62 -17.82 7.92
N THR A 129 1.67 -17.37 7.24
CA THR A 129 1.78 -15.99 6.77
C THR A 129 0.84 -15.71 5.62
N LEU A 130 0.56 -16.69 4.73
CA LEU A 130 -0.47 -16.58 3.70
C LEU A 130 -1.87 -16.43 4.31
N SER A 131 -2.22 -17.25 5.31
CA SER A 131 -3.50 -17.11 6.02
C SER A 131 -3.61 -15.75 6.72
N ARG A 132 -2.53 -15.29 7.37
CA ARG A 132 -2.51 -13.95 7.99
C ARG A 132 -2.68 -12.83 6.97
N MET A 133 -2.11 -12.97 5.76
CA MET A 133 -2.29 -12.01 4.68
C MET A 133 -3.75 -11.93 4.22
N ILE A 134 -4.45 -13.06 4.14
CA ILE A 134 -5.89 -13.12 3.83
C ILE A 134 -6.69 -12.43 4.94
N ASP A 135 -6.34 -12.66 6.21
CA ASP A 135 -7.01 -12.00 7.33
C ASP A 135 -6.92 -10.48 7.23
N VAL A 136 -5.70 -9.96 7.06
CA VAL A 136 -5.47 -8.51 7.03
C VAL A 136 -6.06 -7.89 5.77
N ASN A 137 -5.80 -8.47 4.60
CA ASN A 137 -6.19 -7.86 3.33
C ASN A 137 -7.69 -8.01 3.01
N ILE A 138 -8.34 -9.08 3.49
CA ILE A 138 -9.74 -9.38 3.16
C ILE A 138 -10.64 -9.27 4.40
N PHE A 139 -10.43 -10.10 5.42
CA PHE A 139 -11.40 -10.22 6.52
C PHE A 139 -11.43 -8.99 7.43
N ASN A 140 -10.28 -8.42 7.74
CA ASN A 140 -10.21 -7.17 8.51
C ASN A 140 -10.77 -5.98 7.73
N THR A 141 -10.58 -5.96 6.40
CA THR A 141 -11.22 -4.95 5.53
C THR A 141 -12.73 -5.06 5.60
N LEU A 142 -13.28 -6.27 5.49
CA LEU A 142 -14.72 -6.49 5.61
C LEU A 142 -15.26 -6.19 7.00
N LYS A 143 -14.54 -6.59 8.06
CA LYS A 143 -14.92 -6.30 9.45
C LYS A 143 -15.01 -4.79 9.67
N SER A 144 -13.95 -4.05 9.32
CA SER A 144 -13.91 -2.60 9.50
C SER A 144 -14.95 -1.87 8.63
N LEU A 145 -15.21 -2.33 7.40
CA LEU A 145 -16.30 -1.81 6.57
C LEU A 145 -17.66 -1.99 7.23
N ARG A 146 -18.00 -3.20 7.66
CA ARG A 146 -19.31 -3.49 8.31
C ARG A 146 -19.50 -2.72 9.59
N LEU A 147 -18.46 -2.56 10.39
CA LEU A 147 -18.49 -1.71 11.59
C LEU A 147 -18.74 -0.23 11.21
N SER A 148 -18.07 0.26 10.16
CA SER A 148 -18.27 1.62 9.64
C SER A 148 -19.70 1.84 9.14
N GLN A 149 -20.27 0.88 8.44
CA GLN A 149 -21.67 0.90 8.00
C GLN A 149 -22.65 0.93 9.20
N LYS A 150 -22.40 0.09 10.22
CA LYS A 150 -23.21 0.04 11.45
C LYS A 150 -23.21 1.38 12.20
N MET A 151 -22.10 2.12 12.15
CA MET A 151 -21.99 3.46 12.75
C MET A 151 -22.61 4.57 11.90
N GLY A 152 -23.01 4.28 10.65
CA GLY A 152 -23.52 5.29 9.73
C GLY A 152 -22.45 6.17 9.11
N ALA A 153 -21.22 5.65 8.90
CA ALA A 153 -20.18 6.38 8.21
C ALA A 153 -20.63 6.78 6.80
N LYS A 154 -20.32 8.00 6.39
CA LYS A 154 -20.63 8.49 5.04
C LYS A 154 -19.82 7.76 3.99
N LYS A 155 -18.51 7.58 4.26
CA LYS A 155 -17.57 6.97 3.33
C LYS A 155 -16.61 6.02 4.04
N TYR A 156 -16.29 4.95 3.32
CA TYR A 156 -15.22 4.02 3.65
C TYR A 156 -14.24 3.95 2.48
N PHE A 157 -12.98 4.13 2.77
CA PHE A 157 -11.88 3.99 1.81
C PHE A 157 -10.94 2.87 2.24
N CYS A 158 -10.43 2.08 1.30
CA CYS A 158 -9.34 1.15 1.58
C CYS A 158 -8.31 1.12 0.45
N VAL A 159 -7.06 0.74 0.81
CA VAL A 159 -5.96 0.66 -0.16
C VAL A 159 -6.00 -0.64 -0.95
N SER A 160 -5.78 -0.52 -2.27
CA SER A 160 -5.48 -1.61 -3.18
C SER A 160 -4.10 -1.42 -3.84
N THR A 161 -3.81 -2.14 -4.91
CA THR A 161 -2.51 -2.16 -5.56
C THR A 161 -2.66 -2.36 -7.06
N ASP A 162 -1.70 -1.88 -7.86
CA ASP A 162 -1.52 -2.20 -9.27
C ASP A 162 -1.52 -3.72 -9.55
N LYS A 163 -1.02 -4.52 -8.59
CA LYS A 163 -0.97 -5.98 -8.67
C LYS A 163 -2.35 -6.67 -8.63
N ALA A 164 -3.41 -5.95 -8.25
CA ALA A 164 -4.79 -6.47 -8.25
C ALA A 164 -5.42 -6.47 -9.64
N ALA A 165 -4.94 -5.65 -10.58
CA ALA A 165 -5.50 -5.56 -11.93
C ALA A 165 -5.33 -6.87 -12.72
N ASN A 166 -4.10 -7.36 -12.86
CA ASN A 166 -3.74 -8.62 -13.49
C ASN A 166 -2.80 -9.40 -12.57
N PRO A 167 -3.31 -10.11 -11.54
CA PRO A 167 -2.48 -10.69 -10.51
C PRO A 167 -1.59 -11.83 -11.04
N THR A 168 -0.31 -11.79 -10.67
CA THR A 168 0.68 -12.84 -10.93
C THR A 168 1.22 -13.45 -9.64
N ASN A 169 0.76 -12.94 -8.49
CA ASN A 169 1.10 -13.43 -7.17
C ASN A 169 -0.14 -13.46 -6.26
N LEU A 170 -0.06 -14.24 -5.17
CA LEU A 170 -1.18 -14.42 -4.26
C LEU A 170 -1.51 -13.13 -3.50
N MET A 171 -0.53 -12.29 -3.21
CA MET A 171 -0.76 -10.98 -2.58
C MET A 171 -1.65 -10.09 -3.46
N GLY A 172 -1.35 -9.96 -4.75
CA GLY A 172 -2.20 -9.26 -5.72
C GLY A 172 -3.59 -9.87 -5.80
N ALA A 173 -3.68 -11.21 -5.82
CA ALA A 173 -4.95 -11.92 -5.81
C ALA A 173 -5.78 -11.65 -4.55
N THR A 174 -5.17 -11.56 -3.34
CA THR A 174 -5.91 -11.19 -2.13
C THR A 174 -6.51 -9.78 -2.22
N LYS A 175 -5.81 -8.84 -2.86
CA LYS A 175 -6.33 -7.49 -3.08
C LYS A 175 -7.44 -7.47 -4.13
N ARG A 176 -7.33 -8.28 -5.18
CA ARG A 176 -8.42 -8.47 -6.15
C ARG A 176 -9.68 -9.02 -5.49
N ILE A 177 -9.54 -10.06 -4.68
CA ILE A 177 -10.65 -10.63 -3.90
C ILE A 177 -11.26 -9.58 -2.96
N MET A 178 -10.44 -8.78 -2.30
CA MET A 178 -10.91 -7.66 -1.48
C MET A 178 -11.76 -6.67 -2.30
N GLU A 179 -11.28 -6.24 -3.48
CA GLU A 179 -12.05 -5.37 -4.37
C GLU A 179 -13.40 -5.99 -4.77
N ASP A 180 -13.42 -7.29 -5.06
CA ASP A 180 -14.66 -8.01 -5.38
C ASP A 180 -15.63 -8.07 -4.19
N PHE A 181 -15.14 -8.29 -2.96
CA PHE A 181 -15.99 -8.24 -1.76
C PHE A 181 -16.63 -6.87 -1.53
N LEU A 182 -15.89 -5.79 -1.78
CA LEU A 182 -16.42 -4.42 -1.61
C LEU A 182 -17.61 -4.12 -2.53
N GLN A 183 -17.77 -4.85 -3.62
CA GLN A 183 -18.88 -4.68 -4.55
C GLN A 183 -20.20 -5.25 -4.05
N PHE A 184 -20.15 -6.23 -3.13
CA PHE A 184 -21.34 -6.90 -2.62
C PHE A 184 -21.93 -6.25 -1.38
N GLU A 185 -21.14 -5.44 -0.69
CA GLU A 185 -21.65 -4.74 0.49
C GLU A 185 -22.59 -3.61 0.07
N GLU A 186 -23.89 -3.86 0.21
CA GLU A 186 -24.92 -2.86 -0.06
C GLU A 186 -25.18 -2.05 1.21
N SER A 187 -24.91 -0.76 1.16
CA SER A 187 -25.21 0.15 2.27
C SER A 187 -25.25 1.61 1.80
N ALA A 188 -25.72 2.49 2.67
CA ALA A 188 -25.65 3.93 2.46
C ALA A 188 -24.21 4.49 2.53
N THR A 189 -23.27 3.74 3.13
CA THR A 189 -21.84 4.10 3.17
C THR A 189 -21.23 3.94 1.77
N LEU A 190 -20.72 5.04 1.21
CA LEU A 190 -20.03 5.01 -0.08
C LEU A 190 -18.65 4.38 0.10
N VAL A 191 -18.31 3.44 -0.76
CA VAL A 191 -17.03 2.71 -0.71
C VAL A 191 -16.18 3.10 -1.91
N SER A 192 -14.93 3.50 -1.66
CA SER A 192 -13.92 3.74 -2.70
C SER A 192 -12.60 3.08 -2.35
N SER A 193 -11.74 2.94 -3.34
CA SER A 193 -10.40 2.33 -3.18
C SER A 193 -9.40 3.04 -4.08
N ALA A 194 -8.10 2.75 -3.89
CA ALA A 194 -7.07 3.19 -4.83
C ALA A 194 -6.03 2.09 -5.06
N ARG A 195 -5.69 1.87 -6.34
CA ARG A 195 -4.58 1.01 -6.78
C ARG A 195 -3.31 1.84 -6.84
N PHE A 196 -2.38 1.53 -5.95
CA PHE A 196 -1.13 2.26 -5.83
C PHE A 196 -0.05 1.68 -6.74
N ALA A 197 0.81 2.58 -7.24
CA ALA A 197 2.15 2.27 -7.67
C ALA A 197 3.05 1.95 -6.46
N ASN A 198 4.32 1.60 -6.68
CA ASN A 198 5.25 1.44 -5.57
C ASN A 198 5.46 2.79 -4.87
N VAL A 199 5.28 2.83 -3.56
CA VAL A 199 5.58 4.01 -2.77
C VAL A 199 7.08 4.02 -2.44
N ALA A 200 7.78 5.03 -2.95
CA ALA A 200 9.21 5.16 -2.77
C ALA A 200 9.60 5.22 -1.29
N PHE A 201 10.62 4.47 -0.90
CA PHE A 201 11.10 4.37 0.49
C PHE A 201 10.05 3.95 1.53
N SER A 202 8.94 3.33 1.10
CA SER A 202 7.98 2.77 2.05
C SER A 202 8.61 1.61 2.84
N ASP A 203 8.18 1.42 4.07
CA ASP A 203 8.69 0.38 4.98
C ASP A 203 8.77 -0.98 4.30
N GLY A 204 9.94 -1.62 4.38
CA GLY A 204 10.24 -2.89 3.76
C GLY A 204 10.28 -2.90 2.22
N SER A 205 10.23 -1.74 1.55
CA SER A 205 10.47 -1.65 0.10
C SER A 205 11.95 -1.82 -0.23
N LEU A 206 12.27 -2.15 -1.49
CA LEU A 206 13.65 -2.26 -1.94
C LEU A 206 14.44 -0.95 -1.74
N LEU A 207 13.80 0.19 -1.99
CA LEU A 207 14.44 1.50 -1.79
C LEU A 207 14.69 1.83 -0.31
N HIS A 208 13.78 1.43 0.58
CA HIS A 208 14.03 1.49 2.02
C HIS A 208 15.21 0.57 2.38
N GLY A 209 15.27 -0.62 1.76
CA GLY A 209 16.41 -1.53 1.88
C GLY A 209 17.74 -0.91 1.44
N PHE A 210 17.77 -0.06 0.42
CA PHE A 210 19.00 0.66 0.02
C PHE A 210 19.49 1.59 1.14
N GLN A 211 18.60 2.35 1.77
CA GLN A 211 18.97 3.20 2.91
C GLN A 211 19.50 2.37 4.07
N GLU A 212 18.82 1.28 4.44
CA GLU A 212 19.26 0.38 5.51
C GLU A 212 20.63 -0.26 5.24
N ARG A 213 20.87 -0.69 3.97
CA ARG A 213 22.16 -1.27 3.56
C ARG A 213 23.27 -0.22 3.61
N PHE A 214 22.98 0.97 3.11
CA PHE A 214 23.92 2.08 3.12
C PHE A 214 24.34 2.45 4.55
N ASP A 215 23.38 2.62 5.46
CA ASP A 215 23.64 3.00 6.84
C ASP A 215 24.42 1.92 7.61
N LYS A 216 24.21 0.65 7.23
CA LYS A 216 24.94 -0.51 7.79
C LYS A 216 26.25 -0.82 7.07
N ARG A 217 26.66 0.01 6.11
CA ARG A 217 27.83 -0.24 5.24
C ARG A 217 27.76 -1.64 4.60
N GLN A 218 26.71 -1.90 3.85
CA GLN A 218 26.48 -3.15 3.14
C GLN A 218 26.32 -2.87 1.64
N PRO A 219 26.67 -3.82 0.75
CA PRO A 219 26.47 -3.66 -0.69
C PRO A 219 24.99 -3.46 -1.04
N LEU A 220 24.71 -2.79 -2.15
CA LEU A 220 23.36 -2.72 -2.69
C LEU A 220 23.12 -3.85 -3.71
N SER A 221 21.91 -4.41 -3.71
CA SER A 221 21.52 -5.35 -4.76
C SER A 221 20.16 -5.00 -5.35
N ALA A 222 19.98 -5.29 -6.64
CA ALA A 222 18.74 -5.00 -7.35
C ALA A 222 18.59 -5.89 -8.59
N PRO A 223 17.34 -6.24 -8.99
CA PRO A 223 17.09 -6.95 -10.22
C PRO A 223 17.31 -6.03 -11.45
N ASN A 224 17.96 -6.57 -12.49
CA ASN A 224 18.35 -5.85 -13.71
C ASN A 224 17.15 -5.40 -14.54
N GLU A 225 16.20 -6.30 -14.80
CA GLU A 225 15.19 -6.12 -15.85
C GLU A 225 13.88 -5.51 -15.34
N ILE A 226 13.73 -5.44 -14.01
CA ILE A 226 12.47 -5.05 -13.41
C ILE A 226 12.32 -3.54 -13.38
N LYS A 227 11.22 -3.06 -13.97
CA LYS A 227 10.81 -1.66 -13.95
C LYS A 227 9.51 -1.49 -13.19
N ARG A 228 9.38 -0.39 -12.46
CA ARG A 228 8.19 -0.07 -11.69
C ARG A 228 7.81 1.40 -11.82
N TYR A 229 6.51 1.65 -11.63
CA TYR A 229 6.02 2.99 -11.35
C TYR A 229 6.24 3.34 -9.89
N PHE A 230 6.58 4.58 -9.64
CA PHE A 230 6.78 5.09 -8.28
C PHE A 230 5.97 6.34 -8.01
N VAL A 231 5.46 6.42 -6.78
CA VAL A 231 4.90 7.62 -6.18
C VAL A 231 5.65 7.91 -4.88
N THR A 232 5.71 9.19 -4.51
CA THR A 232 6.26 9.58 -3.21
C THR A 232 5.26 9.28 -2.08
N PRO A 233 5.68 9.22 -0.80
CA PRO A 233 4.74 9.13 0.32
C PRO A 233 3.68 10.24 0.31
N LYS A 234 4.08 11.48 -0.01
CA LYS A 234 3.16 12.61 -0.15
C LYS A 234 2.11 12.36 -1.23
N GLU A 235 2.53 11.95 -2.43
CA GLU A 235 1.62 11.61 -3.54
C GLU A 235 0.66 10.46 -3.15
N ALA A 236 1.14 9.46 -2.40
CA ALA A 236 0.28 8.41 -1.87
C ALA A 236 -0.79 8.96 -0.91
N GLY A 237 -0.42 9.89 -0.02
CA GLY A 237 -1.34 10.58 0.87
C GLY A 237 -2.40 11.40 0.12
N GLU A 238 -1.98 12.17 -0.86
CA GLU A 238 -2.85 12.97 -1.73
C GLU A 238 -3.84 12.11 -2.52
N LEU A 239 -3.38 10.99 -3.09
CA LEU A 239 -4.25 10.04 -3.81
C LEU A 239 -5.29 9.42 -2.88
N CYS A 240 -4.92 9.00 -1.67
CA CYS A 240 -5.86 8.49 -0.68
C CYS A 240 -6.91 9.54 -0.31
N LEU A 241 -6.47 10.76 -0.03
CA LEU A 241 -7.35 11.85 0.38
C LEU A 241 -8.37 12.17 -0.72
N LEU A 242 -7.91 12.40 -1.96
CA LEU A 242 -8.78 12.68 -3.10
C LEU A 242 -9.75 11.52 -3.36
N SER A 243 -9.27 10.28 -3.30
CA SER A 243 -10.10 9.08 -3.51
C SER A 243 -11.16 8.91 -2.42
N CYS A 244 -10.81 9.20 -1.17
CA CYS A 244 -11.75 9.12 -0.04
C CYS A 244 -12.82 10.20 -0.13
N ILE A 245 -12.42 11.47 -0.30
CA ILE A 245 -13.36 12.62 -0.25
C ILE A 245 -14.24 12.69 -1.52
N PHE A 246 -13.65 12.50 -2.70
CA PHE A 246 -14.35 12.67 -3.98
C PHE A 246 -14.80 11.36 -4.63
N GLY A 247 -14.39 10.20 -4.08
CA GLY A 247 -14.80 8.90 -4.60
C GLY A 247 -16.32 8.71 -4.52
N SER A 248 -16.92 8.26 -5.62
CA SER A 248 -18.28 7.74 -5.65
C SER A 248 -18.27 6.27 -5.24
N HIS A 249 -19.46 5.70 -5.07
CA HIS A 249 -19.60 4.31 -4.65
C HIS A 249 -18.98 3.35 -5.68
N LYS A 250 -18.10 2.46 -5.20
CA LYS A 250 -17.43 1.43 -6.01
C LYS A 250 -16.46 1.97 -7.07
N GLU A 251 -15.85 3.12 -6.82
CA GLU A 251 -14.77 3.65 -7.64
C GLU A 251 -13.41 3.23 -7.11
N ILE A 252 -12.50 2.84 -8.03
CA ILE A 252 -11.08 2.58 -7.76
C ILE A 252 -10.26 3.65 -8.46
N PHE A 253 -9.50 4.42 -7.70
CA PHE A 253 -8.62 5.45 -8.20
C PHE A 253 -7.23 4.88 -8.50
N PHE A 254 -6.51 5.48 -9.44
CA PHE A 254 -5.13 5.11 -9.75
C PHE A 254 -4.36 6.30 -10.35
N PRO A 255 -3.03 6.35 -10.18
CA PRO A 255 -2.20 7.39 -10.80
C PRO A 255 -2.11 7.18 -12.31
N LYS A 256 -2.30 8.24 -13.11
CA LYS A 256 -2.04 8.20 -14.55
C LYS A 256 -0.53 8.24 -14.81
N LEU A 257 0.07 7.08 -14.83
CA LEU A 257 1.48 6.86 -15.14
C LEU A 257 1.58 6.01 -16.40
N TYR A 258 2.51 6.36 -17.29
CA TYR A 258 2.62 5.77 -18.62
C TYR A 258 3.97 5.06 -18.79
N PRO A 259 4.00 3.89 -19.47
CA PRO A 259 5.23 3.10 -19.62
C PRO A 259 6.40 3.86 -20.24
N GLU A 260 6.11 4.77 -21.15
CA GLU A 260 7.12 5.49 -21.94
C GLU A 260 7.93 6.46 -21.07
N ASN A 261 7.32 7.04 -20.03
CA ASN A 261 7.91 8.13 -19.26
C ASN A 261 8.13 7.81 -17.78
N ASP A 262 7.33 6.92 -17.19
CA ASP A 262 7.20 6.81 -15.73
C ASP A 262 7.75 5.48 -15.17
N LEU A 263 8.15 4.53 -16.02
CA LEU A 263 8.79 3.30 -15.60
C LEU A 263 10.29 3.51 -15.30
N ILE A 264 10.69 3.18 -14.07
CA ILE A 264 12.07 3.32 -13.62
C ILE A 264 12.60 1.94 -13.19
N SER A 265 13.82 1.58 -13.64
CA SER A 265 14.48 0.35 -13.20
C SER A 265 15.06 0.49 -11.79
N PHE A 266 15.10 -0.61 -11.04
CA PHE A 266 15.70 -0.62 -9.71
C PHE A 266 17.21 -0.34 -9.74
N THR A 267 17.90 -0.75 -10.79
CA THR A 267 19.33 -0.46 -11.00
C THR A 267 19.59 1.03 -11.18
N SER A 268 18.72 1.73 -11.96
CA SER A 268 18.78 3.19 -12.09
C SER A 268 18.56 3.87 -10.74
N LEU A 269 17.58 3.40 -9.97
CA LEU A 269 17.28 3.94 -8.64
C LEU A 269 18.43 3.71 -7.65
N ALA A 270 19.08 2.54 -7.65
CA ALA A 270 20.28 2.28 -6.85
C ALA A 270 21.40 3.27 -7.18
N SER A 271 21.63 3.49 -8.48
CA SER A 271 22.64 4.45 -8.97
C SER A 271 22.32 5.89 -8.57
N ARG A 272 21.06 6.34 -8.70
CA ARG A 272 20.61 7.67 -8.25
C ARG A 272 20.75 7.83 -6.73
N PHE A 273 20.39 6.78 -5.98
CA PHE A 273 20.51 6.76 -4.53
C PHE A 273 21.97 6.97 -4.09
N LEU A 274 22.90 6.18 -4.60
CA LEU A 274 24.34 6.31 -4.29
C LEU A 274 24.92 7.66 -4.69
N LYS A 275 24.58 8.14 -5.89
CA LYS A 275 25.00 9.49 -6.33
C LYS A 275 24.51 10.59 -5.39
N SER A 276 23.27 10.48 -4.87
CA SER A 276 22.74 11.45 -3.90
C SER A 276 23.46 11.42 -2.55
N LYS A 277 24.15 10.32 -2.23
CA LYS A 277 25.01 10.15 -1.06
C LYS A 277 26.48 10.51 -1.32
N GLY A 278 26.81 10.92 -2.56
CA GLY A 278 28.18 11.26 -2.96
C GLY A 278 29.02 10.06 -3.42
N TYR A 279 28.39 8.90 -3.69
CA TYR A 279 29.06 7.69 -4.10
C TYR A 279 28.80 7.32 -5.56
N LYS A 280 29.80 6.67 -6.17
CA LYS A 280 29.72 6.08 -7.50
C LYS A 280 29.43 4.58 -7.36
N PRO A 281 28.39 4.02 -8.02
CA PRO A 281 28.17 2.58 -8.01
C PRO A 281 29.25 1.85 -8.80
N ILE A 282 29.78 0.75 -8.22
CA ILE A 282 30.61 -0.23 -8.93
C ILE A 282 29.84 -1.54 -9.00
N ILE A 283 29.71 -2.08 -10.20
CA ILE A 283 28.97 -3.33 -10.42
C ILE A 283 29.94 -4.50 -10.20
N MET A 284 29.52 -5.45 -9.37
CA MET A 284 30.24 -6.67 -9.03
C MET A 284 29.54 -7.88 -9.68
N ASP A 285 30.30 -8.91 -10.01
CA ASP A 285 29.79 -10.11 -10.67
C ASP A 285 29.10 -11.08 -9.71
N SER A 286 29.32 -10.93 -8.39
CA SER A 286 28.72 -11.77 -7.36
C SER A 286 28.44 -11.04 -6.04
N GLU A 287 27.55 -11.63 -5.22
CA GLU A 287 27.29 -11.12 -3.88
C GLU A 287 28.54 -11.17 -2.98
N ASP A 288 29.35 -12.22 -3.11
CA ASP A 288 30.55 -12.39 -2.28
C ASP A 288 31.63 -11.40 -2.65
N GLU A 289 31.82 -11.12 -3.94
CA GLU A 289 32.72 -10.07 -4.40
C GLU A 289 32.29 -8.69 -3.88
N ALA A 290 31.00 -8.39 -3.95
CA ALA A 290 30.45 -7.13 -3.42
C ALA A 290 30.69 -6.97 -1.92
N ARG A 291 30.54 -8.05 -1.14
CA ARG A 291 30.83 -8.04 0.31
C ARG A 291 32.32 -7.85 0.59
N THR A 292 33.19 -8.59 -0.13
CA THR A 292 34.65 -8.51 0.03
C THR A 292 35.16 -7.12 -0.28
N PHE A 293 34.74 -6.56 -1.42
CA PHE A 293 35.13 -5.22 -1.86
C PHE A 293 34.84 -4.13 -0.80
N LEU A 294 33.69 -4.21 -0.13
CA LEU A 294 33.33 -3.23 0.89
C LEU A 294 34.17 -3.30 2.16
N HIS A 295 34.74 -4.46 2.48
CA HIS A 295 35.68 -4.63 3.58
C HIS A 295 37.07 -4.07 3.28
N GLU A 296 37.46 -4.00 2.02
CA GLU A 296 38.75 -3.53 1.56
C GLU A 296 38.82 -2.01 1.37
N ILE A 297 37.68 -1.36 1.13
CA ILE A 297 37.61 0.10 0.96
C ILE A 297 37.59 0.80 2.29
N THR A 298 38.66 1.56 2.57
CA THR A 298 38.75 2.42 3.76
C THR A 298 38.33 3.88 3.51
N ASP A 299 38.54 4.43 2.29
CA ASP A 299 38.32 5.86 1.97
C ASP A 299 37.77 6.12 0.56
N GLY A 300 36.92 5.25 0.02
CA GLY A 300 36.46 5.35 -1.36
C GLY A 300 35.19 6.17 -1.55
N THR A 301 35.08 6.84 -2.71
CA THR A 301 33.85 7.43 -3.23
C THR A 301 33.04 6.40 -4.06
N GLU A 302 33.38 5.14 -3.95
CA GLU A 302 32.81 4.03 -4.69
C GLU A 302 32.01 3.12 -3.76
N TRP A 303 30.91 2.55 -4.29
CA TRP A 303 30.04 1.66 -3.51
C TRP A 303 29.67 0.43 -4.32
N PRO A 304 29.90 -0.81 -3.80
CA PRO A 304 29.65 -2.02 -4.55
C PRO A 304 28.14 -2.30 -4.69
N CYS A 305 27.77 -2.69 -5.90
CA CYS A 305 26.43 -3.07 -6.28
C CYS A 305 26.46 -4.44 -6.97
N TYR A 306 25.55 -5.33 -6.60
CA TYR A 306 25.30 -6.57 -7.31
C TYR A 306 23.94 -6.51 -7.98
N PHE A 307 23.93 -6.54 -9.31
CA PHE A 307 22.70 -6.52 -10.10
C PHE A 307 22.50 -7.89 -10.73
N PHE A 308 21.33 -8.48 -10.50
CA PHE A 308 21.03 -9.86 -10.88
C PHE A 308 19.77 -9.96 -11.74
N ASP A 309 19.69 -11.03 -12.54
CA ASP A 309 18.48 -11.34 -13.30
C ASP A 309 17.41 -11.90 -12.37
N SER A 310 16.18 -11.38 -12.48
CA SER A 310 15.10 -11.80 -11.59
C SER A 310 14.63 -13.20 -11.93
N ASP A 311 14.67 -14.08 -10.92
CA ASP A 311 14.14 -15.46 -10.97
C ASP A 311 13.10 -15.70 -9.85
N THR A 312 12.58 -14.62 -9.25
CA THR A 312 11.65 -14.69 -8.13
C THR A 312 10.21 -15.02 -8.55
N THR A 313 9.51 -15.72 -7.65
CA THR A 313 8.11 -16.13 -7.84
C THR A 313 7.19 -14.91 -8.02
N GLY A 314 6.33 -14.94 -9.03
CA GLY A 314 5.23 -13.98 -9.21
C GLY A 314 5.64 -12.56 -9.59
N GLU A 315 6.82 -12.38 -10.19
CA GLU A 315 7.29 -11.06 -10.63
C GLU A 315 6.92 -10.77 -12.09
N LYS A 316 6.52 -9.53 -12.37
CA LYS A 316 6.27 -8.99 -13.73
C LYS A 316 7.37 -8.03 -14.13
N ILE A 317 7.58 -7.84 -15.43
CA ILE A 317 8.48 -6.79 -15.97
C ILE A 317 7.91 -5.41 -15.65
N ALA A 318 6.62 -5.20 -15.84
CA ALA A 318 5.91 -3.97 -15.50
C ALA A 318 4.50 -4.27 -14.98
N GLU A 319 3.98 -3.42 -14.11
CA GLU A 319 2.61 -3.52 -13.56
C GLU A 319 1.63 -2.66 -14.36
N GLU A 320 0.34 -2.95 -14.19
CA GLU A 320 -0.77 -2.24 -14.84
C GLU A 320 -1.79 -1.81 -13.78
N PHE A 321 -2.40 -0.63 -13.98
CA PHE A 321 -3.39 -0.12 -13.02
C PHE A 321 -4.82 -0.61 -13.32
N TYR A 322 -5.08 -1.05 -14.54
CA TYR A 322 -6.40 -1.53 -14.96
C TYR A 322 -6.28 -2.54 -16.09
N THR A 323 -7.32 -3.33 -16.29
CA THR A 323 -7.41 -4.32 -17.36
C THR A 323 -8.23 -3.77 -18.52
N LYS A 324 -8.10 -4.41 -19.70
CA LYS A 324 -8.91 -4.07 -20.89
C LYS A 324 -10.42 -4.28 -20.69
N ARG A 325 -10.83 -5.00 -19.65
CA ARG A 325 -12.24 -5.33 -19.35
C ARG A 325 -12.88 -4.33 -18.38
N GLU A 326 -12.09 -3.47 -17.75
CA GLU A 326 -12.57 -2.49 -16.80
C GLU A 326 -12.96 -1.18 -17.48
N ASP A 327 -14.02 -0.54 -17.01
CA ASP A 327 -14.43 0.79 -17.47
C ASP A 327 -13.58 1.84 -16.79
N VAL A 328 -12.90 2.63 -17.60
CA VAL A 328 -11.92 3.62 -17.13
C VAL A 328 -12.36 5.02 -17.48
N ASN A 329 -12.41 5.91 -16.50
CA ASN A 329 -12.60 7.36 -16.69
C ASN A 329 -11.27 8.07 -16.46
N LEU A 330 -10.76 8.72 -17.49
CA LEU A 330 -9.51 9.48 -17.45
C LEU A 330 -9.73 11.01 -17.43
N ASN A 331 -10.98 11.48 -17.40
CA ASN A 331 -11.28 12.89 -17.64
C ASN A 331 -11.64 13.69 -16.38
N ARG A 332 -11.88 13.01 -15.23
CA ARG A 332 -12.37 13.67 -14.01
C ARG A 332 -11.28 14.43 -13.26
N PHE A 333 -10.04 13.95 -13.31
CA PHE A 333 -8.87 14.53 -12.68
C PHE A 333 -7.71 14.67 -13.68
N ASP A 334 -6.75 15.54 -13.40
CA ASP A 334 -5.58 15.74 -14.27
C ASP A 334 -4.68 14.48 -14.28
N LYS A 335 -4.24 14.05 -13.10
CA LYS A 335 -3.27 12.92 -12.95
C LYS A 335 -3.82 11.67 -12.28
N ILE A 336 -5.13 11.60 -12.10
CA ILE A 336 -5.80 10.44 -11.51
C ILE A 336 -6.81 9.86 -12.50
N GLY A 337 -6.71 8.55 -12.74
CA GLY A 337 -7.72 7.77 -13.44
C GLY A 337 -8.65 7.05 -12.46
N ILE A 338 -9.82 6.65 -12.92
CA ILE A 338 -10.84 5.97 -12.11
C ILE A 338 -11.32 4.75 -12.87
N VAL A 339 -11.34 3.61 -12.20
CA VAL A 339 -12.02 2.39 -12.63
C VAL A 339 -13.34 2.29 -11.89
N GLN A 340 -14.44 2.06 -12.64
CA GLN A 340 -15.70 1.67 -12.02
C GLN A 340 -15.70 0.16 -11.78
N MET A 341 -15.81 -0.25 -10.51
CA MET A 341 -15.87 -1.67 -10.15
C MET A 341 -17.10 -2.32 -10.78
N LYS A 342 -16.90 -3.47 -11.42
CA LYS A 342 -17.98 -4.32 -11.94
C LYS A 342 -18.09 -5.58 -11.11
N LYS A 343 -19.31 -6.05 -10.90
CA LYS A 343 -19.58 -7.30 -10.20
C LYS A 343 -19.07 -8.49 -11.05
N VAL A 344 -18.03 -9.16 -10.56
CA VAL A 344 -17.41 -10.31 -11.24
C VAL A 344 -17.82 -11.62 -10.57
N LEU A 345 -17.75 -11.70 -9.25
CA LEU A 345 -18.10 -12.88 -8.48
C LEU A 345 -19.57 -12.86 -8.01
N ASN A 346 -20.07 -13.98 -7.53
CA ASN A 346 -21.36 -14.05 -6.85
C ASN A 346 -21.19 -14.19 -5.33
N ASN A 347 -22.21 -13.78 -4.57
CA ASN A 347 -22.18 -13.83 -3.09
C ASN A 347 -21.92 -15.23 -2.54
N LYS A 348 -22.40 -16.28 -3.23
CA LYS A 348 -22.25 -17.67 -2.79
C LYS A 348 -20.78 -18.07 -2.80
N THR A 349 -20.06 -17.80 -3.89
CA THR A 349 -18.64 -18.14 -4.02
C THR A 349 -17.77 -17.43 -2.97
N LEU A 350 -18.08 -16.16 -2.67
CA LEU A 350 -17.39 -15.41 -1.64
C LEU A 350 -17.69 -15.96 -0.23
N ALA A 351 -18.95 -16.30 0.05
CA ALA A 351 -19.35 -16.91 1.33
C ALA A 351 -18.71 -18.29 1.53
N GLU A 352 -18.62 -19.10 0.48
CA GLU A 352 -17.94 -20.40 0.50
C GLU A 352 -16.45 -20.24 0.83
N PHE A 353 -15.76 -19.27 0.23
CA PHE A 353 -14.35 -18.95 0.53
C PHE A 353 -14.17 -18.61 2.01
N MET A 354 -14.98 -17.69 2.54
CA MET A 354 -14.93 -17.33 3.95
C MET A 354 -15.17 -18.52 4.88
N SER A 355 -16.16 -19.35 4.56
CA SER A 355 -16.51 -20.54 5.34
C SER A 355 -15.36 -21.56 5.36
N GLN A 356 -14.75 -21.84 4.21
CA GLN A 356 -13.64 -22.80 4.09
C GLN A 356 -12.38 -22.31 4.83
N MET A 357 -12.03 -21.03 4.69
CA MET A 357 -10.93 -20.43 5.45
C MET A 357 -11.15 -20.53 6.96
N ASN A 358 -12.36 -20.22 7.44
CA ASN A 358 -12.71 -20.33 8.85
C ASN A 358 -12.69 -21.79 9.35
N THR A 359 -13.10 -22.75 8.53
CA THR A 359 -13.06 -24.18 8.87
C THR A 359 -11.61 -24.65 9.03
N MET A 360 -10.70 -24.31 8.11
CA MET A 360 -9.29 -24.65 8.21
C MET A 360 -8.65 -24.08 9.49
N LYS A 361 -8.98 -22.85 9.88
CA LYS A 361 -8.48 -22.23 11.12
C LYS A 361 -9.01 -22.92 12.37
N LYS A 362 -10.32 -23.24 12.41
CA LYS A 362 -10.94 -23.92 13.55
C LYS A 362 -10.41 -25.34 13.74
N SER A 363 -10.14 -26.04 12.65
CA SER A 363 -9.52 -27.36 12.69
C SER A 363 -8.02 -27.35 13.02
N LYS A 364 -7.41 -26.14 13.10
CA LYS A 364 -5.97 -25.94 13.29
C LYS A 364 -5.11 -26.62 12.21
N LEU A 365 -5.68 -26.81 11.03
CA LEU A 365 -5.00 -27.42 9.88
C LEU A 365 -4.97 -26.42 8.73
N LEU A 366 -3.86 -25.72 8.56
CA LEU A 366 -3.63 -24.81 7.46
C LEU A 366 -2.74 -25.46 6.41
N MET A 367 -3.27 -25.69 5.23
CA MET A 367 -2.54 -26.26 4.10
C MET A 367 -2.42 -25.24 2.98
N ARG A 368 -1.17 -24.89 2.61
CA ARG A 368 -0.86 -23.84 1.62
C ARG A 368 -1.54 -24.10 0.28
N ASP A 369 -1.50 -25.33 -0.21
CA ASP A 369 -2.09 -25.67 -1.50
C ASP A 369 -3.63 -25.59 -1.51
N GLU A 370 -4.28 -25.93 -0.40
CA GLU A 370 -5.74 -25.73 -0.26
C GLU A 370 -6.09 -24.25 -0.28
N ILE A 371 -5.35 -23.41 0.45
CA ILE A 371 -5.54 -21.95 0.42
C ILE A 371 -5.33 -21.40 -0.99
N LYS A 372 -4.28 -21.83 -1.70
CA LYS A 372 -4.04 -21.48 -3.10
C LYS A 372 -5.21 -21.87 -3.98
N ASN A 373 -5.70 -23.10 -3.88
CA ASN A 373 -6.83 -23.59 -4.67
C ASN A 373 -8.10 -22.74 -4.44
N LEU A 374 -8.34 -22.27 -3.21
CA LEU A 374 -9.43 -21.36 -2.92
C LEU A 374 -9.26 -20.00 -3.61
N ILE A 375 -8.05 -19.46 -3.61
CA ILE A 375 -7.72 -18.22 -4.31
C ILE A 375 -7.91 -18.38 -5.83
N TYR A 376 -7.43 -19.48 -6.43
CA TYR A 376 -7.60 -19.75 -7.87
C TYR A 376 -9.07 -19.85 -8.29
N LYS A 377 -9.94 -20.37 -7.44
CA LYS A 377 -11.39 -20.41 -7.70
C LYS A 377 -12.01 -19.02 -7.78
N LEU A 378 -11.51 -18.07 -7.00
CA LEU A 378 -11.99 -16.69 -6.97
C LEU A 378 -11.36 -15.80 -8.03
N VAL A 379 -10.11 -16.08 -8.39
CA VAL A 379 -9.32 -15.30 -9.35
C VAL A 379 -8.79 -16.25 -10.43
N PRO A 380 -9.66 -16.69 -11.37
CA PRO A 380 -9.25 -17.65 -12.43
C PRO A 380 -8.16 -17.10 -13.35
N GLU A 381 -8.09 -15.76 -13.48
CA GLU A 381 -7.07 -15.06 -14.28
C GLU A 381 -5.69 -14.98 -13.58
N LEU A 382 -5.55 -15.45 -12.35
CA LEU A 382 -4.28 -15.46 -11.63
C LEU A 382 -3.23 -16.28 -12.37
N SER A 383 -2.22 -15.58 -12.91
CA SER A 383 -1.10 -16.19 -13.63
C SER A 383 0.12 -16.38 -12.72
N HIS A 384 -0.05 -17.16 -11.64
CA HIS A 384 1.00 -17.38 -10.66
C HIS A 384 2.02 -18.43 -11.15
N LYS A 385 3.25 -17.98 -11.41
CA LYS A 385 4.38 -18.87 -11.71
C LYS A 385 5.22 -19.06 -10.46
N GLU A 386 5.25 -20.27 -9.95
CA GLU A 386 6.03 -20.61 -8.78
C GLU A 386 7.43 -21.11 -9.21
N THR A 387 8.45 -20.34 -8.89
CA THR A 387 9.84 -20.72 -9.16
C THR A 387 10.50 -21.40 -7.95
N GLY A 388 9.83 -21.37 -6.79
CA GLY A 388 10.39 -21.84 -5.51
C GLY A 388 11.43 -20.91 -4.89
N LYS A 389 11.73 -19.78 -5.55
CA LYS A 389 12.68 -18.79 -5.05
C LYS A 389 11.96 -17.52 -4.57
N PHE A 390 12.35 -17.04 -3.41
CA PHE A 390 11.80 -15.87 -2.76
C PHE A 390 12.89 -14.82 -2.51
N LEU A 391 12.49 -13.55 -2.43
CA LEU A 391 13.43 -12.43 -2.18
C LEU A 391 14.28 -12.59 -0.90
N ASN A 392 13.84 -13.42 0.05
CA ASN A 392 14.62 -13.69 1.26
C ASN A 392 15.92 -14.50 1.00
N GLU A 393 16.08 -15.08 -0.17
CA GLU A 393 17.23 -15.89 -0.56
C GLU A 393 18.28 -15.06 -1.32
N ARG A 394 18.06 -13.75 -1.45
CA ARG A 394 18.93 -12.77 -2.09
C ARG A 394 19.40 -11.72 -1.08
N MET A 395 20.60 -11.18 -1.38
CA MET A 395 21.21 -10.07 -0.63
C MET A 395 20.34 -8.81 -0.62
#